data_3b7261969ad61ee54945c4ce1291497d
#
_entry.id   3b7261969ad61ee54945c4ce1291497d
#
_cell.length_a   1.000
_cell.length_b   1.000
_cell.length_c   1.000
_cell.angle_alpha   90.00
_cell.angle_beta   90.00
_cell.angle_gamma   90.00
#
_symmetry.space_group_name_H-M   'P 1'
#
loop_
_entity.id
_entity.type
_entity.pdbx_description
1 polymer ?
#
loop_
_entity_poly.entity_id
_entity_poly.type
_entity_poly.pdbx_seq_one_letter_code
_entity_poly.pdbx_strand_id
1 'polypeptide(L)'
;GRVVQSESLGAVRLGLQSSLIELGYVPRVLQTDNSSAATRQLGVREEAEENNRRTYTRDYLHLLDHYGLEPQTIHLDNPNENADVESSHGTLKRALKQELLLRGSRDFEDIEAYETFLFQVMRKRNKGRQERLAEEIAVMRPQKVTPLANSVRRKVRVSSGSLIRVLKKSYSVPTSLIGKKVAVYIHEWSLDVYYAGQLVDTLPRLIGQKSHHVNYRHLIDTLLRKPGGFRRYRFREDLFPQSIFRRAWEQLEQWHSPRRADIIYLRVLRLAARTLESDVAAALELLVNRGRRWDETDVEGWLEPEPVAVPKLNRGSVQLSRYDQ
;
A
#
# COMPACT_ATOMS: atom_id res chain seq x y z
N GLY A 1 3.06 -17.99 -7.97
CA GLY A 1 1.94 -17.03 -8.01
C GLY A 1 2.21 -15.80 -7.16
N ARG A 2 1.51 -14.71 -7.45
CA ARG A 2 1.56 -13.47 -6.68
C ARG A 2 0.15 -13.02 -6.38
N VAL A 3 -0.03 -12.39 -5.23
CA VAL A 3 -1.28 -11.72 -4.87
C VAL A 3 -1.26 -10.32 -5.47
N VAL A 4 -2.30 -9.98 -6.21
CA VAL A 4 -2.44 -8.67 -6.86
C VAL A 4 -3.78 -8.05 -6.51
N GLN A 5 -3.84 -6.72 -6.49
CA GLN A 5 -5.05 -5.99 -6.14
C GLN A 5 -5.96 -5.68 -7.33
N SER A 6 -5.46 -5.85 -8.55
CA SER A 6 -6.18 -5.44 -9.75
C SER A 6 -5.75 -6.27 -10.96
N GLU A 7 -6.56 -6.25 -12.01
CA GLU A 7 -6.24 -6.82 -13.33
C GLU A 7 -5.50 -5.80 -14.20
N SER A 8 -4.64 -4.99 -13.61
CA SER A 8 -3.87 -3.98 -14.34
C SER A 8 -2.67 -4.59 -15.06
N LEU A 9 -2.13 -3.88 -16.05
CA LEU A 9 -0.88 -4.27 -16.71
C LEU A 9 0.28 -4.41 -15.71
N GLY A 10 0.29 -3.61 -14.63
CA GLY A 10 1.26 -3.75 -13.53
C GLY A 10 1.16 -5.10 -12.84
N ALA A 11 -0.06 -5.58 -12.59
CA ALA A 11 -0.32 -6.90 -12.01
C ALA A 11 0.11 -8.04 -12.96
N VAL A 12 -0.21 -7.92 -14.26
CA VAL A 12 0.24 -8.87 -15.29
C VAL A 12 1.77 -8.93 -15.34
N ARG A 13 2.44 -7.78 -15.34
CA ARG A 13 3.90 -7.69 -15.30
C ARG A 13 4.49 -8.37 -14.06
N LEU A 14 3.96 -8.07 -12.88
CA LEU A 14 4.40 -8.67 -11.63
C LEU A 14 4.25 -10.19 -11.65
N GLY A 15 3.10 -10.69 -12.09
CA GLY A 15 2.82 -12.12 -12.22
C GLY A 15 3.75 -12.81 -13.22
N LEU A 16 3.89 -12.26 -14.42
CA LEU A 16 4.74 -12.78 -15.48
C LEU A 16 6.22 -12.83 -15.03
N GLN A 17 6.76 -11.72 -14.55
CA GLN A 17 8.14 -11.65 -14.07
C GLN A 17 8.43 -12.66 -12.97
N SER A 18 7.55 -12.74 -11.97
CA SER A 18 7.69 -13.70 -10.87
C SER A 18 7.68 -15.15 -11.39
N SER A 19 6.85 -15.44 -12.39
CA SER A 19 6.76 -16.78 -12.98
C SER A 19 8.00 -17.13 -13.79
N LEU A 20 8.52 -16.21 -14.60
CA LEU A 20 9.75 -16.42 -15.39
C LEU A 20 10.98 -16.58 -14.50
N ILE A 21 11.09 -15.79 -13.42
CA ILE A 21 12.18 -15.89 -12.45
C ILE A 21 12.15 -17.23 -11.72
N GLU A 22 10.99 -17.66 -11.24
CA GLU A 22 10.83 -18.94 -10.52
C GLU A 22 11.08 -20.13 -11.46
N LEU A 23 10.67 -20.03 -12.73
CA LEU A 23 10.90 -21.05 -13.74
C LEU A 23 12.38 -21.11 -14.19
N GLY A 24 13.07 -19.97 -14.20
CA GLY A 24 14.42 -19.83 -14.72
C GLY A 24 14.53 -19.88 -16.25
N TYR A 25 13.40 -19.96 -16.95
CA TYR A 25 13.29 -20.10 -18.40
C TYR A 25 12.19 -19.22 -18.96
N VAL A 26 12.31 -18.90 -20.26
CA VAL A 26 11.35 -18.08 -21.00
C VAL A 26 10.75 -18.90 -22.14
N PRO A 27 9.43 -19.13 -22.19
CA PRO A 27 8.76 -19.75 -23.32
C PRO A 27 8.84 -18.83 -24.55
N ARG A 28 8.54 -19.36 -25.72
CA ARG A 28 8.48 -18.57 -26.96
C ARG A 28 7.23 -17.71 -27.01
N VAL A 29 6.10 -18.26 -26.64
CA VAL A 29 4.77 -17.66 -26.77
C VAL A 29 4.14 -17.42 -25.41
N LEU A 30 3.53 -16.25 -25.21
CA LEU A 30 2.65 -15.97 -24.08
C LEU A 30 1.21 -15.84 -24.61
N GLN A 31 0.38 -16.82 -24.27
CA GLN A 31 -1.03 -16.77 -24.58
C GLN A 31 -1.79 -16.08 -23.45
N THR A 32 -2.62 -15.11 -23.79
CA THR A 32 -3.49 -14.39 -22.84
C THR A 32 -4.92 -14.34 -23.34
N ASP A 33 -5.86 -14.20 -22.40
CA ASP A 33 -7.23 -13.85 -22.73
C ASP A 33 -7.31 -12.41 -23.29
N ASN A 34 -8.49 -12.04 -23.77
CA ASN A 34 -8.78 -10.69 -24.29
C ASN A 34 -8.96 -9.64 -23.19
N SER A 35 -8.15 -9.68 -22.13
CA SER A 35 -8.25 -8.72 -21.03
C SER A 35 -7.82 -7.31 -21.44
N SER A 36 -8.44 -6.29 -20.83
CA SER A 36 -8.12 -4.88 -21.08
C SER A 36 -6.69 -4.49 -20.65
N ALA A 37 -6.01 -5.33 -19.90
CA ALA A 37 -4.61 -5.14 -19.52
C ALA A 37 -3.66 -5.40 -20.69
N ALA A 38 -3.99 -6.38 -21.54
CA ALA A 38 -3.18 -6.78 -22.69
C ALA A 38 -3.67 -6.12 -24.00
N THR A 39 -4.99 -5.98 -24.19
CA THR A 39 -5.61 -5.57 -25.45
C THR A 39 -6.46 -4.33 -25.30
N ARG A 40 -6.61 -3.57 -26.40
CA ARG A 40 -7.51 -2.42 -26.52
C ARG A 40 -8.45 -2.66 -27.69
N GLN A 41 -9.75 -2.41 -27.49
CA GLN A 41 -10.71 -2.41 -28.57
C GLN A 41 -10.44 -1.19 -29.49
N LEU A 42 -10.32 -1.40 -30.78
CA LEU A 42 -10.15 -0.33 -31.76
C LEU A 42 -11.46 0.47 -31.86
N GLY A 43 -11.34 1.79 -31.83
CA GLY A 43 -12.50 2.68 -32.06
C GLY A 43 -12.89 2.67 -33.53
N VAL A 44 -14.16 3.02 -33.80
CA VAL A 44 -14.83 3.03 -35.14
C VAL A 44 -14.15 3.90 -36.22
N ARG A 45 -13.04 4.59 -35.92
CA ARG A 45 -12.33 5.51 -36.83
C ARG A 45 -11.00 4.98 -37.40
N GLU A 46 -10.54 3.85 -36.97
CA GLU A 46 -9.38 3.20 -37.62
C GLU A 46 -9.95 2.14 -38.54
N GLU A 47 -9.82 2.33 -39.85
CA GLU A 47 -10.32 1.45 -40.91
C GLU A 47 -10.02 -0.01 -40.56
N ALA A 48 -11.07 -0.70 -40.15
CA ALA A 48 -11.02 -2.10 -39.83
C ALA A 48 -11.04 -2.90 -41.13
N GLU A 49 -9.90 -3.36 -41.58
CA GLU A 49 -9.88 -4.61 -42.34
C GLU A 49 -10.47 -5.71 -41.47
N GLU A 50 -11.53 -6.30 -41.99
CA GLU A 50 -12.25 -7.50 -41.54
C GLU A 50 -11.76 -8.21 -40.28
N ASN A 51 -12.65 -8.33 -39.34
CA ASN A 51 -12.58 -9.01 -38.06
C ASN A 51 -12.20 -8.11 -36.88
N ASN A 52 -13.17 -7.88 -36.04
CA ASN A 52 -13.21 -7.42 -34.63
C ASN A 52 -11.88 -7.59 -33.86
N ARG A 53 -10.76 -7.09 -34.43
CA ARG A 53 -9.41 -7.28 -33.91
C ARG A 53 -9.13 -6.29 -32.80
N ARG A 54 -8.95 -6.79 -31.61
CA ARG A 54 -8.32 -6.05 -30.50
C ARG A 54 -6.83 -5.93 -30.79
N THR A 55 -6.28 -4.73 -30.62
CA THR A 55 -4.84 -4.48 -30.75
C THR A 55 -4.20 -4.51 -29.37
N TYR A 56 -3.01 -5.12 -29.27
CA TYR A 56 -2.23 -5.09 -28.04
C TYR A 56 -1.86 -3.67 -27.64
N THR A 57 -1.86 -3.40 -26.33
CA THR A 57 -1.39 -2.12 -25.83
C THR A 57 0.12 -1.98 -26.01
N ARG A 58 0.61 -0.76 -26.28
CA ARG A 58 2.07 -0.51 -26.45
C ARG A 58 2.88 -0.99 -25.25
N ASP A 59 2.37 -0.74 -24.03
CA ASP A 59 3.07 -1.11 -22.81
C ASP A 59 3.12 -2.64 -22.59
N TYR A 60 2.11 -3.36 -23.09
CA TYR A 60 2.12 -4.83 -23.08
C TYR A 60 3.12 -5.38 -24.10
N LEU A 61 3.15 -4.84 -25.31
CA LEU A 61 4.14 -5.23 -26.31
C LEU A 61 5.57 -4.97 -25.84
N HIS A 62 5.83 -3.82 -25.20
CA HIS A 62 7.13 -3.52 -24.61
C HIS A 62 7.52 -4.51 -23.51
N LEU A 63 6.57 -4.97 -22.69
CA LEU A 63 6.80 -6.01 -21.68
C LEU A 63 7.19 -7.34 -22.35
N LEU A 64 6.52 -7.74 -23.43
CA LEU A 64 6.81 -8.98 -24.13
C LEU A 64 8.15 -8.91 -24.87
N ASP A 65 8.42 -7.82 -25.56
CA ASP A 65 9.68 -7.57 -26.26
C ASP A 65 10.88 -7.66 -25.31
N HIS A 66 10.77 -7.07 -24.12
CA HIS A 66 11.80 -7.12 -23.09
C HIS A 66 12.21 -8.57 -22.71
N TYR A 67 11.26 -9.50 -22.68
CA TYR A 67 11.50 -10.92 -22.41
C TYR A 67 11.65 -11.75 -23.69
N GLY A 68 11.45 -11.15 -24.86
CA GLY A 68 11.47 -11.82 -26.15
C GLY A 68 10.33 -12.83 -26.30
N LEU A 69 9.13 -12.48 -25.82
CA LEU A 69 7.92 -13.28 -25.90
C LEU A 69 7.08 -12.87 -27.10
N GLU A 70 6.49 -13.83 -27.79
CA GLU A 70 5.52 -13.61 -28.86
C GLU A 70 4.11 -13.56 -28.25
N PRO A 71 3.30 -12.52 -28.51
CA PRO A 71 1.93 -12.46 -28.03
C PRO A 71 1.02 -13.40 -28.81
N GLN A 72 0.15 -14.09 -28.09
CA GLN A 72 -0.96 -14.84 -28.68
C GLN A 72 -2.23 -14.59 -27.88
N THR A 73 -3.32 -14.24 -28.57
CA THR A 73 -4.65 -14.14 -27.95
C THR A 73 -5.50 -15.34 -28.33
N ILE A 74 -6.45 -15.64 -27.48
CA ILE A 74 -7.46 -16.66 -27.73
C ILE A 74 -8.43 -16.15 -28.80
N HIS A 75 -8.83 -17.00 -29.73
CA HIS A 75 -9.84 -16.68 -30.73
C HIS A 75 -11.19 -16.50 -30.03
N LEU A 76 -11.92 -15.42 -30.38
CA LEU A 76 -13.21 -15.07 -29.74
C LEU A 76 -14.28 -16.17 -29.89
N ASP A 77 -14.17 -16.97 -30.96
CA ASP A 77 -15.15 -18.01 -31.31
C ASP A 77 -14.74 -19.42 -30.86
N ASN A 78 -13.64 -19.57 -30.10
CA ASN A 78 -13.16 -20.88 -29.70
C ASN A 78 -12.97 -21.00 -28.16
N PRO A 79 -14.06 -21.19 -27.39
CA PRO A 79 -14.02 -21.25 -25.93
C PRO A 79 -13.16 -22.38 -25.37
N ASN A 80 -12.89 -23.43 -26.19
CA ASN A 80 -12.10 -24.57 -25.75
C ASN A 80 -10.60 -24.32 -25.61
N GLU A 81 -10.06 -23.23 -26.20
CA GLU A 81 -8.64 -22.91 -26.13
C GLU A 81 -8.15 -22.58 -24.69
N ASN A 82 -9.06 -22.26 -23.78
CA ASN A 82 -8.78 -21.98 -22.36
C ASN A 82 -9.11 -23.10 -21.39
N ALA A 83 -9.71 -24.22 -21.87
CA ALA A 83 -10.24 -25.27 -21.00
C ALA A 83 -9.19 -25.87 -20.05
N ASP A 84 -7.93 -26.01 -20.50
CA ASP A 84 -6.84 -26.53 -19.69
C ASP A 84 -6.42 -25.55 -18.58
N VAL A 85 -6.40 -24.25 -18.88
CA VAL A 85 -6.07 -23.20 -17.91
C VAL A 85 -7.19 -23.07 -16.88
N GLU A 86 -8.45 -23.06 -17.32
CA GLU A 86 -9.62 -23.00 -16.43
C GLU A 86 -9.71 -24.23 -15.52
N SER A 87 -9.50 -25.44 -16.07
CA SER A 87 -9.43 -26.68 -15.31
C SER A 87 -8.31 -26.64 -14.26
N SER A 88 -7.12 -26.15 -14.65
CA SER A 88 -5.99 -25.97 -13.75
C SER A 88 -6.30 -24.97 -12.63
N HIS A 89 -6.95 -23.84 -12.94
CA HIS A 89 -7.40 -22.86 -11.95
C HIS A 89 -8.45 -23.44 -10.99
N GLY A 90 -9.42 -24.19 -11.50
CA GLY A 90 -10.44 -24.90 -10.70
C GLY A 90 -9.80 -25.87 -9.71
N THR A 91 -8.81 -26.61 -10.16
CA THR A 91 -8.09 -27.58 -9.33
C THR A 91 -7.20 -26.88 -8.29
N LEU A 92 -6.53 -25.76 -8.65
CA LEU A 92 -5.76 -24.95 -7.70
C LEU A 92 -6.67 -24.37 -6.61
N LYS A 93 -7.82 -23.81 -6.96
CA LYS A 93 -8.79 -23.26 -5.99
C LYS A 93 -9.26 -24.31 -4.99
N ARG A 94 -9.51 -25.56 -5.46
CA ARG A 94 -9.88 -26.69 -4.57
C ARG A 94 -8.74 -27.06 -3.63
N ALA A 95 -7.51 -27.17 -4.13
CA ALA A 95 -6.34 -27.46 -3.31
C ALA A 95 -6.10 -26.40 -2.24
N LEU A 96 -6.19 -25.11 -2.60
CA LEU A 96 -6.08 -23.98 -1.66
C LEU A 96 -7.16 -24.06 -0.58
N LYS A 97 -8.41 -24.37 -0.95
CA LYS A 97 -9.50 -24.52 0.03
C LYS A 97 -9.20 -25.64 1.02
N GLN A 98 -8.68 -26.78 0.56
CA GLN A 98 -8.32 -27.91 1.42
C GLN A 98 -7.17 -27.56 2.36
N GLU A 99 -6.10 -26.96 1.86
CA GLU A 99 -4.94 -26.57 2.69
C GLU A 99 -5.31 -25.49 3.71
N LEU A 100 -6.22 -24.56 3.38
CA LEU A 100 -6.76 -23.59 4.34
C LEU A 100 -7.59 -24.26 5.45
N LEU A 101 -8.37 -25.29 5.11
CA LEU A 101 -9.10 -26.08 6.10
C LEU A 101 -8.15 -26.84 7.03
N LEU A 102 -7.09 -27.46 6.49
CA LEU A 102 -6.05 -28.15 7.27
C LEU A 102 -5.29 -27.19 8.19
N ARG A 103 -5.05 -25.94 7.73
CA ARG A 103 -4.44 -24.90 8.54
C ARG A 103 -5.32 -24.44 9.71
N GLY A 104 -6.63 -24.61 9.63
CA GLY A 104 -7.61 -24.21 10.66
C GLY A 104 -7.92 -22.70 10.72
N SER A 105 -7.26 -21.86 9.92
CA SER A 105 -7.54 -20.43 9.83
C SER A 105 -7.36 -19.92 8.40
N ARG A 106 -8.15 -18.91 8.05
CA ARG A 106 -8.02 -18.14 6.78
C ARG A 106 -7.28 -16.83 6.95
N ASP A 107 -6.97 -16.45 8.19
CA ASP A 107 -6.31 -15.21 8.50
C ASP A 107 -4.79 -15.38 8.41
N PHE A 108 -4.13 -14.39 7.84
CA PHE A 108 -2.68 -14.31 7.70
C PHE A 108 -2.21 -13.00 8.31
N GLU A 109 -1.02 -13.00 8.88
CA GLU A 109 -0.41 -11.83 9.48
C GLU A 109 -0.22 -10.70 8.47
N ASP A 110 0.25 -11.07 7.27
CA ASP A 110 0.44 -10.16 6.15
C ASP A 110 0.31 -10.88 4.79
N ILE A 111 0.53 -10.12 3.71
CA ILE A 111 0.48 -10.63 2.33
C ILE A 111 1.64 -11.59 2.05
N GLU A 112 2.81 -11.37 2.62
CA GLU A 112 3.99 -12.23 2.42
C GLU A 112 3.76 -13.62 3.02
N ALA A 113 3.15 -13.70 4.19
CA ALA A 113 2.75 -14.95 4.83
C ALA A 113 1.73 -15.71 3.94
N TYR A 114 0.76 -14.99 3.37
CA TYR A 114 -0.20 -15.58 2.44
C TYR A 114 0.47 -16.04 1.14
N GLU A 115 1.35 -15.25 0.53
CA GLU A 115 2.09 -15.64 -0.66
C GLU A 115 2.99 -16.87 -0.41
N THR A 116 3.64 -16.93 0.74
CA THR A 116 4.44 -18.10 1.16
C THR A 116 3.59 -19.37 1.21
N PHE A 117 2.41 -19.27 1.81
CA PHE A 117 1.44 -20.37 1.83
C PHE A 117 1.02 -20.79 0.41
N LEU A 118 0.68 -19.84 -0.46
CA LEU A 118 0.35 -20.10 -1.86
C LEU A 118 1.48 -20.85 -2.59
N PHE A 119 2.72 -20.41 -2.41
CA PHE A 119 3.90 -21.07 -2.99
C PHE A 119 4.05 -22.51 -2.51
N GLN A 120 3.83 -22.77 -1.22
CA GLN A 120 3.90 -24.14 -0.67
C GLN A 120 2.86 -25.05 -1.32
N VAL A 121 1.61 -24.58 -1.44
CA VAL A 121 0.52 -25.34 -2.07
C VAL A 121 0.82 -25.61 -3.56
N MET A 122 1.33 -24.60 -4.27
CA MET A 122 1.70 -24.75 -5.68
C MET A 122 2.87 -25.74 -5.87
N ARG A 123 3.92 -25.66 -5.04
CA ARG A 123 5.05 -26.58 -5.07
C ARG A 123 4.63 -28.02 -4.79
N LYS A 124 3.73 -28.23 -3.81
CA LYS A 124 3.16 -29.56 -3.50
C LYS A 124 2.46 -30.16 -4.72
N ARG A 125 1.67 -29.34 -5.45
CA ARG A 125 1.00 -29.78 -6.68
C ARG A 125 1.98 -30.07 -7.84
N ASN A 126 3.02 -29.30 -7.95
CA ASN A 126 3.96 -29.42 -9.07
C ASN A 126 4.93 -30.60 -8.93
N LYS A 127 5.04 -31.22 -7.76
CA LYS A 127 5.89 -32.40 -7.54
C LYS A 127 5.60 -33.55 -8.52
N GLY A 128 4.34 -33.78 -8.89
CA GLY A 128 3.94 -34.83 -9.82
C GLY A 128 4.04 -34.45 -11.30
N ARG A 129 4.57 -33.26 -11.64
CA ARG A 129 4.67 -32.74 -13.01
C ARG A 129 6.11 -32.53 -13.49
N GLN A 130 7.10 -33.02 -12.77
CA GLN A 130 8.51 -32.71 -13.02
C GLN A 130 9.00 -33.25 -14.38
N GLU A 131 8.55 -34.43 -14.78
CA GLU A 131 8.93 -35.03 -16.09
C GLU A 131 8.43 -34.16 -17.25
N ARG A 132 7.12 -33.80 -17.24
CA ARG A 132 6.54 -32.91 -18.25
C ARG A 132 7.23 -31.54 -18.27
N LEU A 133 7.53 -31.00 -17.09
CA LEU A 133 8.22 -29.71 -16.97
C LEU A 133 9.63 -29.80 -17.58
N ALA A 134 10.34 -30.88 -17.38
CA ALA A 134 11.66 -31.08 -17.95
C ALA A 134 11.62 -31.11 -19.50
N GLU A 135 10.61 -31.76 -20.10
CA GLU A 135 10.39 -31.76 -21.55
C GLU A 135 10.11 -30.34 -22.08
N GLU A 136 9.28 -29.57 -21.39
CA GLU A 136 8.95 -28.17 -21.74
C GLU A 136 10.20 -27.27 -21.61
N ILE A 137 10.96 -27.40 -20.54
CA ILE A 137 12.16 -26.62 -20.27
C ILE A 137 13.22 -26.86 -21.34
N ALA A 138 13.33 -28.08 -21.88
CA ALA A 138 14.31 -28.43 -22.90
C ALA A 138 14.18 -27.60 -24.19
N VAL A 139 13.00 -27.07 -24.48
CA VAL A 139 12.72 -26.20 -25.64
C VAL A 139 12.63 -24.72 -25.31
N MET A 140 12.69 -24.35 -24.02
CA MET A 140 12.66 -22.96 -23.58
C MET A 140 14.06 -22.32 -23.56
N ARG A 141 14.09 -21.00 -23.59
CA ARG A 141 15.34 -20.23 -23.47
C ARG A 141 15.66 -19.94 -21.99
N PRO A 142 16.92 -20.00 -21.54
CA PRO A 142 17.29 -19.57 -20.21
C PRO A 142 16.90 -18.10 -19.96
N GLN A 143 16.32 -17.82 -18.80
CA GLN A 143 15.96 -16.45 -18.40
C GLN A 143 17.25 -15.71 -17.99
N LYS A 144 17.66 -14.69 -18.75
CA LYS A 144 18.87 -13.87 -18.51
C LYS A 144 18.56 -12.38 -18.36
N VAL A 145 17.29 -12.00 -18.49
CA VAL A 145 16.89 -10.59 -18.56
C VAL A 145 16.56 -10.05 -17.16
N THR A 146 17.08 -8.88 -16.85
CA THR A 146 16.78 -8.19 -15.60
C THR A 146 15.29 -7.83 -15.51
N PRO A 147 14.64 -8.04 -14.36
CA PRO A 147 13.26 -7.65 -14.19
C PRO A 147 13.02 -6.16 -14.46
N LEU A 148 11.94 -5.84 -15.17
CA LEU A 148 11.48 -4.47 -15.33
C LEU A 148 11.01 -3.92 -13.97
N ALA A 149 11.21 -2.62 -13.76
CA ALA A 149 10.69 -1.96 -12.56
C ALA A 149 9.17 -2.12 -12.46
N ASN A 150 8.69 -2.64 -11.31
CA ASN A 150 7.26 -2.88 -11.07
C ASN A 150 6.50 -1.61 -10.68
N SER A 151 6.90 -0.47 -11.23
CA SER A 151 6.25 0.81 -10.96
C SER A 151 6.02 1.60 -12.24
N VAL A 152 4.92 2.38 -12.23
CA VAL A 152 4.63 3.36 -13.28
C VAL A 152 4.89 4.74 -12.73
N ARG A 153 5.81 5.47 -13.35
CA ARG A 153 6.13 6.84 -12.94
C ARG A 153 5.13 7.84 -13.53
N ARG A 154 4.58 8.70 -12.68
CA ARG A 154 3.76 9.85 -13.10
C ARG A 154 4.25 11.13 -12.43
N LYS A 155 4.18 12.26 -13.15
CA LYS A 155 4.39 13.60 -12.58
C LYS A 155 3.04 14.23 -12.32
N VAL A 156 2.79 14.65 -11.09
CA VAL A 156 1.53 15.28 -10.68
C VAL A 156 1.80 16.59 -9.93
N ARG A 157 0.89 17.55 -10.03
CA ARG A 157 0.99 18.82 -9.31
C ARG A 157 0.25 18.71 -7.98
N VAL A 158 0.86 19.22 -6.92
CA VAL A 158 0.23 19.30 -5.60
C VAL A 158 -0.74 20.48 -5.57
N SER A 159 -1.99 20.22 -5.18
CA SER A 159 -3.04 21.23 -5.07
C SER A 159 -2.86 22.15 -3.87
N SER A 160 -3.62 23.26 -3.81
CA SER A 160 -3.69 24.16 -2.65
C SER A 160 -4.16 23.48 -1.36
N GLY A 161 -4.92 22.39 -1.46
CA GLY A 161 -5.34 21.54 -0.34
C GLY A 161 -4.31 20.49 0.07
N SER A 162 -3.05 20.58 -0.41
CA SER A 162 -1.98 19.62 -0.13
C SER A 162 -2.30 18.19 -0.61
N LEU A 163 -2.96 18.07 -1.74
CA LEU A 163 -3.39 16.80 -2.31
C LEU A 163 -2.77 16.58 -3.69
N ILE A 164 -2.42 15.35 -3.97
CA ILE A 164 -2.15 14.84 -5.31
C ILE A 164 -3.28 13.92 -5.76
N ARG A 165 -3.55 13.88 -7.08
CA ARG A 165 -4.54 12.99 -7.66
C ARG A 165 -3.86 11.95 -8.53
N VAL A 166 -3.97 10.68 -8.12
CA VAL A 166 -3.36 9.52 -8.79
C VAL A 166 -4.44 8.47 -8.99
N LEU A 167 -4.58 7.94 -10.20
CA LEU A 167 -5.58 6.91 -10.54
C LEU A 167 -7.00 7.24 -10.06
N LYS A 168 -7.42 8.51 -10.23
CA LYS A 168 -8.73 9.06 -9.79
C LYS A 168 -8.92 9.12 -8.25
N LYS A 169 -7.91 8.76 -7.46
CA LYS A 169 -7.90 8.83 -5.99
C LYS A 169 -7.09 10.04 -5.52
N SER A 170 -7.42 10.59 -4.36
CA SER A 170 -6.74 11.74 -3.75
C SER A 170 -5.87 11.30 -2.57
N TYR A 171 -4.67 11.84 -2.48
CA TYR A 171 -3.72 11.52 -1.40
C TYR A 171 -3.13 12.80 -0.86
N SER A 172 -3.04 12.94 0.47
CA SER A 172 -2.34 14.06 1.06
C SER A 172 -0.83 13.88 0.97
N VAL A 173 -0.14 15.01 0.82
CA VAL A 173 1.33 15.10 0.86
C VAL A 173 1.72 16.31 1.73
N PRO A 174 2.97 16.43 2.20
CA PRO A 174 3.40 17.57 3.00
C PRO A 174 3.05 18.92 2.37
N THR A 175 2.56 19.86 3.18
CA THR A 175 2.12 21.19 2.73
C THR A 175 3.24 22.02 2.12
N SER A 176 4.51 21.72 2.43
CA SER A 176 5.69 22.34 1.82
C SER A 176 5.80 22.12 0.30
N LEU A 177 5.06 21.14 -0.22
CA LEU A 177 5.01 20.78 -1.63
C LEU A 177 3.86 21.42 -2.41
N ILE A 178 3.00 22.22 -1.77
CA ILE A 178 1.88 22.91 -2.44
C ILE A 178 2.39 23.69 -3.65
N GLY A 179 1.72 23.50 -4.80
CA GLY A 179 2.06 24.13 -6.08
C GLY A 179 3.22 23.48 -6.85
N LYS A 180 4.00 22.62 -6.20
CA LYS A 180 5.13 21.92 -6.83
C LYS A 180 4.66 20.69 -7.64
N LYS A 181 5.51 20.22 -8.56
CA LYS A 181 5.32 18.97 -9.28
C LYS A 181 6.14 17.88 -8.59
N VAL A 182 5.50 16.79 -8.21
CA VAL A 182 6.13 15.61 -7.61
C VAL A 182 6.12 14.45 -8.60
N ALA A 183 7.11 13.56 -8.50
CA ALA A 183 7.11 12.29 -9.21
C ALA A 183 6.47 11.22 -8.30
N VAL A 184 5.50 10.49 -8.83
CA VAL A 184 4.86 9.39 -8.10
C VAL A 184 5.15 8.08 -8.84
N TYR A 185 5.76 7.15 -8.13
CA TYR A 185 5.95 5.78 -8.60
C TYR A 185 4.82 4.92 -8.06
N ILE A 186 4.02 4.40 -8.97
CA ILE A 186 2.83 3.62 -8.65
C ILE A 186 3.22 2.16 -8.66
N HIS A 187 3.25 1.55 -7.48
CA HIS A 187 3.45 0.13 -7.27
C HIS A 187 2.11 -0.60 -7.16
N GLU A 188 2.14 -1.93 -6.98
CA GLU A 188 0.90 -2.71 -6.82
C GLU A 188 0.17 -2.34 -5.52
N TRP A 189 0.90 -2.14 -4.41
CA TRP A 189 0.35 -1.91 -3.08
C TRP A 189 0.57 -0.50 -2.55
N SER A 190 1.50 0.26 -3.12
CA SER A 190 1.92 1.56 -2.62
C SER A 190 2.14 2.59 -3.73
N LEU A 191 2.26 3.83 -3.30
CA LEU A 191 2.66 4.98 -4.10
C LEU A 191 3.86 5.63 -3.43
N ASP A 192 5.02 5.65 -4.08
CA ASP A 192 6.17 6.39 -3.59
C ASP A 192 6.17 7.80 -4.19
N VAL A 193 6.15 8.79 -3.34
CA VAL A 193 6.15 10.20 -3.72
C VAL A 193 7.54 10.78 -3.60
N TYR A 194 8.09 11.28 -4.72
CA TYR A 194 9.41 11.88 -4.77
C TYR A 194 9.33 13.37 -5.14
N TYR A 195 10.15 14.17 -4.48
CA TYR A 195 10.40 15.55 -4.83
C TYR A 195 11.90 15.82 -4.86
N ALA A 196 12.39 16.48 -5.93
CA ALA A 196 13.82 16.77 -6.14
C ALA A 196 14.74 15.54 -5.98
N GLY A 197 14.26 14.35 -6.39
CA GLY A 197 15.03 13.11 -6.29
C GLY A 197 14.97 12.39 -4.93
N GLN A 198 14.38 13.02 -3.92
CA GLN A 198 14.24 12.44 -2.57
C GLN A 198 12.86 11.83 -2.36
N LEU A 199 12.80 10.67 -1.71
CA LEU A 199 11.55 10.08 -1.26
C LEU A 199 10.96 10.97 -0.16
N VAL A 200 9.73 11.41 -0.36
CA VAL A 200 8.98 12.23 0.60
C VAL A 200 8.08 11.38 1.48
N ASP A 201 7.37 10.44 0.86
CA ASP A 201 6.44 9.56 1.57
C ASP A 201 6.11 8.33 0.73
N THR A 202 5.72 7.24 1.40
CA THR A 202 5.16 6.03 0.80
C THR A 202 3.72 5.87 1.27
N LEU A 203 2.78 6.01 0.36
CA LEU A 203 1.34 6.01 0.62
C LEU A 203 0.71 4.68 0.21
N PRO A 204 -0.32 4.19 0.93
CA PRO A 204 -1.03 2.99 0.51
C PRO A 204 -1.80 3.26 -0.80
N ARG A 205 -1.69 2.36 -1.78
CA ARG A 205 -2.47 2.46 -3.01
C ARG A 205 -3.92 2.11 -2.75
N LEU A 206 -4.82 3.07 -2.94
CA LEU A 206 -6.25 2.88 -2.75
C LEU A 206 -6.89 2.17 -3.93
N ILE A 207 -7.69 1.14 -3.61
CA ILE A 207 -8.50 0.37 -4.55
C ILE A 207 -9.95 0.34 -4.08
N GLY A 208 -10.86 0.00 -4.99
CA GLY A 208 -12.29 -0.06 -4.69
C GLY A 208 -12.91 1.31 -4.43
N GLN A 209 -13.85 1.40 -3.49
CA GLN A 209 -14.68 2.58 -3.27
C GLN A 209 -13.98 3.73 -2.54
N LYS A 210 -12.96 3.46 -1.74
CA LYS A 210 -12.25 4.51 -0.98
C LYS A 210 -11.63 5.53 -1.95
N SER A 211 -12.05 6.78 -1.87
CA SER A 211 -11.69 7.83 -2.83
C SER A 211 -10.49 8.67 -2.43
N HIS A 212 -10.09 8.64 -1.16
CA HIS A 212 -9.00 9.47 -0.62
C HIS A 212 -8.28 8.80 0.53
N HIS A 213 -7.03 9.23 0.74
CA HIS A 213 -6.20 8.91 1.90
C HIS A 213 -5.53 10.21 2.37
N VAL A 214 -5.87 10.63 3.58
CA VAL A 214 -5.33 11.84 4.18
C VAL A 214 -4.58 11.48 5.45
N ASN A 215 -3.30 11.83 5.48
CA ASN A 215 -2.48 11.78 6.68
C ASN A 215 -2.46 13.19 7.32
N TYR A 216 -3.03 13.34 8.50
CA TYR A 216 -3.11 14.61 9.20
C TYR A 216 -1.72 15.21 9.51
N ARG A 217 -0.69 14.37 9.63
CA ARG A 217 0.71 14.82 9.84
C ARG A 217 1.21 15.72 8.72
N HIS A 218 0.69 15.56 7.51
CA HIS A 218 1.02 16.43 6.39
C HIS A 218 0.47 17.86 6.51
N LEU A 219 -0.61 18.03 7.27
CA LEU A 219 -1.45 19.24 7.27
C LEU A 219 -1.35 20.04 8.57
N ILE A 220 -1.01 19.36 9.68
CA ILE A 220 -1.20 19.89 11.04
C ILE A 220 -0.52 21.23 11.29
N ASP A 221 0.73 21.41 10.84
CA ASP A 221 1.46 22.65 11.03
C ASP A 221 0.86 23.84 10.26
N THR A 222 0.22 23.55 9.13
CA THR A 222 -0.48 24.58 8.35
C THR A 222 -1.83 24.89 8.95
N LEU A 223 -2.56 23.89 9.45
CA LEU A 223 -3.83 24.08 10.14
C LEU A 223 -3.66 24.87 11.44
N LEU A 224 -2.57 24.66 12.17
CA LEU A 224 -2.26 25.48 13.37
C LEU A 224 -2.00 26.94 13.04
N ARG A 225 -1.36 27.23 11.92
CA ARG A 225 -1.19 28.63 11.46
C ARG A 225 -2.49 29.26 10.98
N LYS A 226 -3.42 28.47 10.47
CA LYS A 226 -4.71 28.89 9.94
C LYS A 226 -5.85 27.99 10.45
N PRO A 227 -6.22 28.07 11.74
CA PRO A 227 -7.16 27.13 12.36
C PRO A 227 -8.53 27.10 11.68
N GLY A 228 -9.01 28.23 11.13
CA GLY A 228 -10.25 28.27 10.36
C GLY A 228 -10.30 27.37 9.13
N GLY A 229 -9.15 26.83 8.70
CA GLY A 229 -9.08 25.83 7.64
C GLY A 229 -9.57 24.45 8.09
N PHE A 230 -9.50 24.13 9.37
CA PHE A 230 -9.91 22.81 9.90
C PHE A 230 -11.37 22.48 9.59
N ARG A 231 -12.30 23.36 9.95
CA ARG A 231 -13.75 23.15 9.71
C ARG A 231 -14.11 23.11 8.23
N ARG A 232 -13.36 23.81 7.38
CA ARG A 232 -13.61 23.92 5.95
C ARG A 232 -12.83 22.88 5.14
N TYR A 233 -12.00 22.07 5.81
CA TYR A 233 -11.22 21.06 5.09
C TYR A 233 -12.13 19.99 4.53
N ARG A 234 -12.02 19.73 3.23
CA ARG A 234 -12.91 18.78 2.50
C ARG A 234 -12.94 17.39 3.14
N PHE A 235 -11.80 16.95 3.66
CA PHE A 235 -11.63 15.64 4.29
C PHE A 235 -11.38 15.77 5.78
N ARG A 236 -12.17 16.64 6.46
CA ARG A 236 -12.03 16.88 7.91
C ARG A 236 -12.16 15.61 8.73
N GLU A 237 -12.98 14.67 8.28
CA GLU A 237 -13.21 13.40 8.95
C GLU A 237 -11.93 12.56 9.10
N ASP A 238 -11.03 12.64 8.13
CA ASP A 238 -9.72 11.97 8.20
C ASP A 238 -8.73 12.66 9.16
N LEU A 239 -9.07 13.82 9.70
CA LEU A 239 -8.29 14.50 10.74
C LEU A 239 -8.62 13.99 12.14
N PHE A 240 -9.48 13.00 12.27
CA PHE A 240 -9.75 12.26 13.49
C PHE A 240 -9.18 10.85 13.35
N PRO A 241 -7.93 10.60 13.76
CA PRO A 241 -7.26 9.31 13.50
C PRO A 241 -7.96 8.13 14.17
N GLN A 242 -8.60 8.38 15.31
CA GLN A 242 -9.40 7.39 16.05
C GLN A 242 -10.68 8.06 16.59
N SER A 243 -11.66 7.26 16.97
CA SER A 243 -12.97 7.74 17.49
C SER A 243 -12.83 8.62 18.72
N ILE A 244 -11.83 8.37 19.57
CA ILE A 244 -11.58 9.17 20.77
C ILE A 244 -11.18 10.61 20.43
N PHE A 245 -10.43 10.83 19.35
CA PHE A 245 -10.08 12.19 18.91
C PHE A 245 -11.32 13.00 18.50
N ARG A 246 -12.31 12.36 17.88
CA ARG A 246 -13.59 12.99 17.56
C ARG A 246 -14.37 13.32 18.82
N ARG A 247 -14.53 12.37 19.75
CA ARG A 247 -15.20 12.59 21.02
C ARG A 247 -14.55 13.73 21.82
N ALA A 248 -13.23 13.79 21.82
CA ALA A 248 -12.46 14.84 22.46
C ALA A 248 -12.79 16.22 21.85
N TRP A 249 -12.81 16.33 20.53
CA TRP A 249 -13.17 17.58 19.84
C TRP A 249 -14.63 17.98 20.12
N GLU A 250 -15.58 17.04 20.07
CA GLU A 250 -17.00 17.28 20.38
C GLU A 250 -17.20 17.77 21.83
N GLN A 251 -16.42 17.22 22.76
CA GLN A 251 -16.44 17.68 24.16
C GLN A 251 -15.88 19.11 24.33
N LEU A 252 -14.79 19.43 23.64
CA LEU A 252 -14.22 20.77 23.61
C LEU A 252 -15.22 21.80 23.04
N GLU A 253 -16.02 21.41 22.04
CA GLU A 253 -17.07 22.31 21.49
C GLU A 253 -18.18 22.64 22.49
N GLN A 254 -18.48 21.77 23.46
CA GLN A 254 -19.43 22.02 24.49
C GLN A 254 -18.95 23.09 25.51
N TRP A 255 -17.63 23.20 25.66
CA TRP A 255 -17.04 24.06 26.71
C TRP A 255 -16.42 25.35 26.20
N HIS A 256 -16.11 25.41 24.92
CA HIS A 256 -15.38 26.52 24.29
C HIS A 256 -16.11 27.06 23.07
N SER A 257 -15.76 28.29 22.69
CA SER A 257 -16.17 28.80 21.40
C SER A 257 -15.61 27.90 20.27
N PRO A 258 -16.28 27.81 19.13
CA PRO A 258 -15.86 26.93 18.02
C PRO A 258 -14.41 27.12 17.63
N ARG A 259 -13.92 28.34 17.54
CA ARG A 259 -12.53 28.66 17.22
C ARG A 259 -11.53 28.16 18.27
N ARG A 260 -11.90 28.30 19.56
CA ARG A 260 -11.03 27.87 20.68
C ARG A 260 -10.95 26.34 20.74
N ALA A 261 -12.07 25.65 20.59
CA ALA A 261 -12.13 24.21 20.52
C ALA A 261 -11.23 23.66 19.38
N ASP A 262 -11.33 24.26 18.20
CA ASP A 262 -10.48 23.87 17.05
C ASP A 262 -8.98 24.05 17.35
N ILE A 263 -8.59 25.16 17.99
CA ILE A 263 -7.18 25.44 18.33
C ILE A 263 -6.65 24.41 19.32
N ILE A 264 -7.40 24.13 20.40
CA ILE A 264 -7.02 23.12 21.40
C ILE A 264 -6.90 21.76 20.72
N TYR A 265 -7.91 21.35 19.95
CA TYR A 265 -7.90 20.09 19.23
C TYR A 265 -6.69 19.97 18.29
N LEU A 266 -6.40 20.98 17.47
CA LEU A 266 -5.26 20.98 16.56
C LEU A 266 -3.92 20.88 17.30
N ARG A 267 -3.79 21.47 18.52
CA ARG A 267 -2.60 21.33 19.34
C ARG A 267 -2.43 19.89 19.85
N VAL A 268 -3.52 19.29 20.31
CA VAL A 268 -3.54 17.87 20.70
C VAL A 268 -3.18 16.97 19.49
N LEU A 269 -3.76 17.24 18.34
CA LEU A 269 -3.43 16.49 17.12
C LEU A 269 -1.95 16.66 16.71
N ARG A 270 -1.34 17.83 16.98
CA ARG A 270 0.10 18.05 16.79
C ARG A 270 0.93 17.24 17.78
N LEU A 271 0.48 17.08 19.03
CA LEU A 271 1.13 16.20 19.99
C LEU A 271 1.15 14.77 19.45
N ALA A 272 0.00 14.26 18.98
CA ALA A 272 -0.08 12.94 18.35
C ALA A 272 0.79 12.80 17.08
N ALA A 273 1.05 13.89 16.37
CA ALA A 273 1.95 13.89 15.23
C ALA A 273 3.43 13.79 15.60
N ARG A 274 3.79 14.29 16.79
CA ARG A 274 5.19 14.39 17.27
C ARG A 274 5.61 13.31 18.26
N THR A 275 4.62 12.66 18.88
CA THR A 275 4.80 11.57 19.84
C THR A 275 4.14 10.28 19.30
N LEU A 276 3.79 9.35 20.18
CA LEU A 276 3.00 8.18 19.81
C LEU A 276 1.51 8.52 19.85
N GLU A 277 0.82 8.31 18.73
CA GLU A 277 -0.62 8.56 18.60
C GLU A 277 -1.43 7.73 19.63
N SER A 278 -0.98 6.51 19.95
CA SER A 278 -1.58 5.64 20.97
C SER A 278 -1.57 6.27 22.35
N ASP A 279 -0.49 6.95 22.73
CA ASP A 279 -0.32 7.53 24.05
C ASP A 279 -1.21 8.75 24.20
N VAL A 280 -1.29 9.58 23.16
CA VAL A 280 -2.25 10.69 23.12
C VAL A 280 -3.70 10.18 23.15
N ALA A 281 -4.02 9.10 22.44
CA ALA A 281 -5.34 8.49 22.49
C ALA A 281 -5.69 8.01 23.92
N ALA A 282 -4.76 7.34 24.61
CA ALA A 282 -4.96 6.91 25.99
C ALA A 282 -5.17 8.09 26.96
N ALA A 283 -4.35 9.15 26.83
CA ALA A 283 -4.53 10.37 27.60
C ALA A 283 -5.92 11.01 27.37
N LEU A 284 -6.35 11.08 26.10
CA LEU A 284 -7.68 11.58 25.75
C LEU A 284 -8.81 10.74 26.33
N GLU A 285 -8.69 9.40 26.34
CA GLU A 285 -9.69 8.53 26.96
C GLU A 285 -9.85 8.82 28.45
N LEU A 286 -8.75 9.03 29.17
CA LEU A 286 -8.77 9.38 30.58
C LEU A 286 -9.44 10.75 30.82
N LEU A 287 -9.06 11.77 30.03
CA LEU A 287 -9.56 13.13 30.19
C LEU A 287 -11.04 13.24 29.81
N VAL A 288 -11.44 12.68 28.69
CA VAL A 288 -12.83 12.69 28.20
C VAL A 288 -13.76 11.96 29.19
N ASN A 289 -13.34 10.82 29.75
CA ASN A 289 -14.15 10.05 30.70
C ASN A 289 -14.25 10.71 32.09
N ARG A 290 -13.30 11.58 32.48
CA ARG A 290 -13.38 12.35 33.74
C ARG A 290 -14.46 13.43 33.70
N GLY A 291 -14.93 13.87 32.52
CA GLY A 291 -16.00 14.85 32.37
C GLY A 291 -15.66 16.25 32.89
N ARG A 292 -14.40 16.54 33.21
CA ARG A 292 -13.91 17.86 33.62
C ARG A 292 -13.33 18.60 32.42
N ARG A 293 -13.35 19.94 32.48
CA ARG A 293 -12.65 20.74 31.44
C ARG A 293 -11.18 20.43 31.41
N TRP A 294 -10.67 20.27 30.21
CA TRP A 294 -9.26 19.98 29.92
C TRP A 294 -8.82 20.75 28.67
N ASP A 295 -7.53 20.93 28.50
CA ASP A 295 -6.91 21.49 27.29
C ASP A 295 -5.66 20.72 26.87
N GLU A 296 -4.89 21.28 25.93
CA GLU A 296 -3.68 20.64 25.41
C GLU A 296 -2.61 20.40 26.48
N THR A 297 -2.53 21.26 27.51
CA THR A 297 -1.51 21.13 28.57
C THR A 297 -1.80 19.94 29.49
N ASP A 298 -3.08 19.62 29.71
CA ASP A 298 -3.48 18.42 30.44
C ASP A 298 -3.04 17.16 29.69
N VAL A 299 -3.15 17.15 28.35
CA VAL A 299 -2.66 16.03 27.53
C VAL A 299 -1.14 15.93 27.58
N GLU A 300 -0.42 17.08 27.49
CA GLU A 300 1.05 17.13 27.61
C GLU A 300 1.51 16.53 28.95
N GLY A 301 0.85 16.90 30.06
CA GLY A 301 1.17 16.39 31.39
C GLY A 301 1.02 14.88 31.55
N TRP A 302 0.16 14.23 30.75
CA TRP A 302 0.04 12.77 30.72
C TRP A 302 1.11 12.08 29.85
N LEU A 303 1.73 12.81 28.95
CA LEU A 303 2.78 12.30 28.05
C LEU A 303 4.18 12.47 28.65
N GLU A 304 4.34 13.35 29.67
CA GLU A 304 5.61 13.48 30.36
C GLU A 304 5.89 12.20 31.15
N PRO A 305 7.06 11.55 30.97
CA PRO A 305 7.41 10.40 31.77
C PRO A 305 7.52 10.84 33.25
N GLU A 306 6.87 10.11 34.15
CA GLU A 306 7.10 10.30 35.57
C GLU A 306 8.62 10.29 35.83
N PRO A 307 9.16 11.29 36.56
CA PRO A 307 10.58 11.31 36.86
C PRO A 307 10.93 10.02 37.62
N VAL A 308 11.60 9.09 36.95
CA VAL A 308 12.11 7.88 37.62
C VAL A 308 13.04 8.37 38.68
N ALA A 309 12.62 8.23 39.94
CA ALA A 309 13.49 8.48 41.09
C ALA A 309 14.71 7.54 40.97
N VAL A 310 15.81 8.09 40.47
CA VAL A 310 17.08 7.34 40.41
C VAL A 310 17.45 7.00 41.86
N PRO A 311 17.50 5.73 42.24
CA PRO A 311 17.89 5.36 43.57
C PRO A 311 19.29 5.93 43.81
N LYS A 312 19.43 6.78 44.84
CA LYS A 312 20.77 7.22 45.28
C LYS A 312 21.51 5.97 45.74
N LEU A 313 22.36 5.42 44.88
CA LEU A 313 23.28 4.39 45.23
C LEU A 313 24.22 4.95 46.33
N ASN A 314 23.97 4.53 47.56
CA ASN A 314 24.86 4.82 48.68
C ASN A 314 26.13 4.02 48.42
N ARG A 315 27.09 4.63 47.71
CA ARG A 315 28.43 4.03 47.55
C ARG A 315 29.09 4.15 48.93
N GLY A 316 29.03 3.07 49.68
CA GLY A 316 29.87 2.93 50.88
C GLY A 316 31.33 3.24 50.50
N SER A 317 31.97 4.11 51.24
CA SER A 317 33.38 4.43 51.02
C SER A 317 34.21 3.16 51.08
N VAL A 318 34.81 2.77 49.96
CA VAL A 318 35.75 1.64 49.93
C VAL A 318 37.01 2.12 50.61
N GLN A 319 37.30 1.58 51.80
CA GLN A 319 38.59 1.77 52.49
C GLN A 319 39.65 0.97 51.76
N LEU A 320 40.41 1.64 50.89
CA LEU A 320 41.52 1.03 50.15
C LEU A 320 42.63 0.47 51.02
N SER A 321 42.77 0.94 52.28
CA SER A 321 43.73 0.45 53.25
C SER A 321 43.57 -1.03 53.64
N ARG A 322 42.57 -1.73 53.21
CA ARG A 322 42.35 -3.18 53.41
C ARG A 322 43.02 -4.07 52.35
N TYR A 323 43.57 -3.47 51.31
CA TYR A 323 44.18 -4.21 50.19
C TYR A 323 45.71 -4.08 50.12
N ASP A 324 46.34 -3.38 51.09
CA ASP A 324 47.80 -3.19 51.20
C ASP A 324 48.45 -4.13 52.26
N GLN A 325 47.99 -5.40 52.31
CA GLN A 325 48.66 -6.44 53.06
C GLN A 325 49.07 -7.60 52.18
#